data_ced070e3106cb4e882b972e66693f265
#
_entry.id   ced070e3106cb4e882b972e66693f265
#
_cell.length_a   1.000
_cell.length_b   1.000
_cell.length_c   1.000
_cell.angle_alpha   90.00
_cell.angle_beta   90.00
_cell.angle_gamma   90.00
#
_symmetry.space_group_name_H-M   'P 1'
#
loop_
_entity.id
_entity.type
_entity.pdbx_description
1 polymer ?
#
loop_
_entity_poly.entity_id
_entity_poly.type
_entity_poly.pdbx_seq_one_letter_code
_entity_poly.pdbx_strand_id
1 'polypeptide(L)'
;MVSHGDSDHINGLIYLLEESEDIRIGTLVLPVMGKGEEVYENLAALARREGAAVVYMKTGDWVETGELTLTCLYAGEDFGRKDRNSHSLVLCGDYKGFHMLFTGDMGEEQESSLVRLAEQEGALQDIHLNHVQILKTAHHGSRTSSSEVFLDRLRIQLAVVSYGKENSYGHPSPETMERFRRQGIAVLETGKKGAITLKTNGTSLRVHAFLEEKSRQN
;
A
#
# COMPACT_ATOMS: atom_id res chain seq x y z
N MET A 1 -1.96 8.08 -6.52
CA MET A 1 -2.53 8.06 -5.15
C MET A 1 -1.39 8.08 -4.16
N VAL A 2 -1.54 8.80 -3.06
CA VAL A 2 -0.56 8.91 -1.96
C VAL A 2 -1.13 8.20 -0.74
N SER A 3 -0.37 7.29 -0.14
CA SER A 3 -0.80 6.62 1.09
C SER A 3 -0.80 7.58 2.28
N HIS A 4 0.33 8.25 2.49
CA HIS A 4 0.51 9.26 3.55
C HIS A 4 1.64 10.25 3.18
N GLY A 5 1.86 11.27 4.01
CA GLY A 5 2.69 12.45 3.68
C GLY A 5 4.17 12.34 4.03
N ASP A 6 4.72 11.15 4.30
CA ASP A 6 6.15 11.01 4.58
C ASP A 6 6.99 11.08 3.30
N SER A 7 8.21 11.57 3.42
CA SER A 7 9.05 11.95 2.27
C SER A 7 9.32 10.81 1.30
N ASP A 8 9.51 9.60 1.78
CA ASP A 8 9.75 8.40 0.97
C ASP A 8 8.50 7.91 0.22
N HIS A 9 7.31 8.43 0.56
CA HIS A 9 6.05 8.17 -0.14
C HIS A 9 5.63 9.29 -1.10
N ILE A 10 6.16 10.51 -0.95
CA ILE A 10 5.76 11.65 -1.79
C ILE A 10 6.86 12.22 -2.68
N ASN A 11 8.17 12.05 -2.33
CA ASN A 11 9.25 12.68 -3.10
C ASN A 11 9.29 12.24 -4.57
N GLY A 12 9.03 10.97 -4.85
CA GLY A 12 8.95 10.48 -6.24
C GLY A 12 7.81 11.12 -7.02
N LEU A 13 6.67 11.39 -6.37
CA LEU A 13 5.55 12.07 -6.99
C LEU A 13 5.85 13.56 -7.21
N ILE A 14 6.49 14.22 -6.24
CA ILE A 14 6.94 15.62 -6.39
C ILE A 14 7.86 15.74 -7.59
N TYR A 15 8.85 14.86 -7.70
CA TYR A 15 9.76 14.81 -8.86
C TYR A 15 9.01 14.62 -10.18
N LEU A 16 8.03 13.72 -10.24
CA LEU A 16 7.22 13.51 -11.44
C LEU A 16 6.39 14.74 -11.81
N LEU A 17 5.89 15.47 -10.84
CA LEU A 17 5.11 16.70 -11.07
C LEU A 17 6.00 17.87 -11.54
N GLU A 18 7.22 17.99 -11.00
CA GLU A 18 8.09 19.14 -11.26
C GLU A 18 9.01 18.94 -12.47
N GLU A 19 9.51 17.72 -12.69
CA GLU A 19 10.62 17.46 -13.61
C GLU A 19 10.26 16.55 -14.79
N SER A 20 9.11 15.88 -14.77
CA SER A 20 8.79 14.93 -15.84
C SER A 20 8.04 15.58 -16.98
N GLU A 21 8.66 15.57 -18.17
CA GLU A 21 8.01 16.00 -19.42
C GLU A 21 7.13 14.92 -20.05
N ASP A 22 7.43 13.65 -19.76
CA ASP A 22 6.80 12.48 -20.40
C ASP A 22 5.59 11.94 -19.65
N ILE A 23 5.46 12.23 -18.35
CA ILE A 23 4.39 11.71 -17.48
C ILE A 23 3.48 12.84 -17.04
N ARG A 24 2.20 12.72 -17.39
CA ARG A 24 1.17 13.65 -16.91
C ARG A 24 0.30 12.99 -15.85
N ILE A 25 0.16 13.67 -14.73
CA ILE A 25 -0.72 13.24 -13.64
C ILE A 25 -2.07 13.92 -13.84
N GLY A 26 -3.11 13.14 -14.16
CA GLY A 26 -4.46 13.67 -14.35
C GLY A 26 -5.17 13.94 -13.02
N THR A 27 -4.97 13.06 -12.04
CA THR A 27 -5.62 13.18 -10.72
C THR A 27 -4.67 12.76 -9.62
N LEU A 28 -4.52 13.62 -8.62
CA LEU A 28 -3.87 13.31 -7.34
C LEU A 28 -4.94 12.90 -6.31
N VAL A 29 -4.79 11.72 -5.73
CA VAL A 29 -5.64 11.24 -4.63
C VAL A 29 -4.87 11.28 -3.33
N LEU A 30 -5.42 11.94 -2.33
CA LEU A 30 -4.85 12.14 -0.99
C LEU A 30 -5.77 11.55 0.09
N PRO A 31 -5.25 11.15 1.26
CA PRO A 31 -6.09 10.77 2.39
C PRO A 31 -6.90 11.96 2.91
N VAL A 32 -8.18 11.73 3.23
CA VAL A 32 -9.04 12.79 3.75
C VAL A 32 -8.50 13.38 5.07
N MET A 33 -7.86 12.58 5.88
CA MET A 33 -7.27 13.01 7.16
C MET A 33 -6.08 13.95 7.00
N GLY A 34 -5.44 13.96 5.82
CA GLY A 34 -4.37 14.91 5.50
C GLY A 34 -4.87 16.32 5.15
N LYS A 35 -6.18 16.52 5.02
CA LYS A 35 -6.74 17.83 4.66
C LYS A 35 -6.45 18.88 5.73
N GLY A 36 -5.81 19.98 5.30
CA GLY A 36 -5.37 21.05 6.20
C GLY A 36 -3.97 20.87 6.78
N GLU A 37 -3.30 19.73 6.57
CA GLU A 37 -1.89 19.59 6.89
C GLU A 37 -1.01 20.18 5.79
N GLU A 38 0.03 20.93 6.21
CA GLU A 38 0.90 21.67 5.29
C GLU A 38 1.50 20.81 4.16
N VAL A 39 1.94 19.60 4.47
CA VAL A 39 2.54 18.70 3.47
C VAL A 39 1.56 18.32 2.36
N TYR A 40 0.30 18.04 2.71
CA TYR A 40 -0.71 17.69 1.71
C TYR A 40 -1.25 18.91 0.97
N GLU A 41 -1.36 20.06 1.64
CA GLU A 41 -1.76 21.31 0.97
C GLU A 41 -0.70 21.76 -0.03
N ASN A 42 0.59 21.66 0.30
CA ASN A 42 1.68 21.95 -0.62
C ASN A 42 1.67 21.00 -1.83
N LEU A 43 1.48 19.70 -1.61
CA LEU A 43 1.40 18.71 -2.67
C LEU A 43 0.16 18.92 -3.56
N ALA A 44 -0.98 19.29 -2.96
CA ALA A 44 -2.20 19.60 -3.67
C ALA A 44 -2.06 20.88 -4.52
N ALA A 45 -1.38 21.92 -3.98
CA ALA A 45 -1.10 23.15 -4.71
C ALA A 45 -0.18 22.88 -5.91
N LEU A 46 0.89 22.10 -5.70
CA LEU A 46 1.78 21.66 -6.77
C LEU A 46 1.02 20.91 -7.88
N ALA A 47 0.23 19.91 -7.51
CA ALA A 47 -0.53 19.12 -8.47
C ALA A 47 -1.51 19.96 -9.30
N ARG A 48 -2.22 20.92 -8.66
CA ARG A 48 -3.12 21.85 -9.36
C ARG A 48 -2.37 22.76 -10.31
N ARG A 49 -1.19 23.25 -9.92
CA ARG A 49 -0.33 24.09 -10.78
C ARG A 49 0.05 23.34 -12.06
N GLU A 50 0.32 22.04 -11.95
CA GLU A 50 0.66 21.16 -13.08
C GLU A 50 -0.59 20.59 -13.80
N GLY A 51 -1.78 21.11 -13.49
CA GLY A 51 -3.03 20.79 -14.18
C GLY A 51 -3.72 19.51 -13.70
N ALA A 52 -3.28 18.91 -12.60
CA ALA A 52 -3.93 17.73 -12.03
C ALA A 52 -5.15 18.10 -11.16
N ALA A 53 -6.22 17.31 -11.25
CA ALA A 53 -7.29 17.36 -10.27
C ALA A 53 -6.80 16.80 -8.91
N VAL A 54 -7.37 17.32 -7.81
CA VAL A 54 -7.05 16.82 -6.45
C VAL A 54 -8.31 16.31 -5.79
N VAL A 55 -8.29 15.07 -5.35
CA VAL A 55 -9.39 14.39 -4.67
C VAL A 55 -8.91 13.90 -3.31
N TYR A 56 -9.72 14.10 -2.28
CA TYR A 56 -9.50 13.53 -0.96
C TYR A 56 -10.39 12.30 -0.79
N MET A 57 -9.76 11.16 -0.52
CA MET A 57 -10.41 9.85 -0.41
C MET A 57 -10.63 9.48 1.04
N LYS A 58 -11.80 8.95 1.35
CA LYS A 58 -12.19 8.43 2.66
C LYS A 58 -12.52 6.94 2.59
N THR A 59 -12.65 6.31 3.73
CA THR A 59 -13.09 4.91 3.86
C THR A 59 -14.42 4.70 3.12
N GLY A 60 -14.48 3.67 2.28
CA GLY A 60 -15.63 3.32 1.45
C GLY A 60 -15.64 3.97 0.07
N ASP A 61 -14.80 4.98 -0.20
CA ASP A 61 -14.67 5.53 -1.56
C ASP A 61 -13.93 4.55 -2.48
N TRP A 62 -14.22 4.63 -3.79
CA TRP A 62 -13.56 3.79 -4.80
C TRP A 62 -13.24 4.56 -6.09
N VAL A 63 -12.34 4.01 -6.86
CA VAL A 63 -11.99 4.46 -8.21
C VAL A 63 -11.99 3.27 -9.13
N GLU A 64 -12.63 3.41 -10.29
CA GLU A 64 -12.66 2.40 -11.34
C GLU A 64 -11.84 2.84 -12.54
N THR A 65 -11.06 1.91 -13.10
CA THR A 65 -10.32 2.13 -14.34
C THR A 65 -10.30 0.83 -15.17
N GLY A 66 -11.11 0.77 -16.21
CA GLY A 66 -11.35 -0.46 -16.96
C GLY A 66 -11.97 -1.53 -16.07
N GLU A 67 -11.28 -2.67 -15.90
CA GLU A 67 -11.74 -3.79 -15.08
C GLU A 67 -11.11 -3.82 -13.67
N LEU A 68 -10.35 -2.77 -13.30
CA LEU A 68 -9.73 -2.61 -11.99
C LEU A 68 -10.56 -1.66 -11.14
N THR A 69 -10.95 -2.12 -9.96
CA THR A 69 -11.53 -1.28 -8.90
C THR A 69 -10.52 -1.14 -7.77
N LEU A 70 -10.26 0.08 -7.34
CA LEU A 70 -9.48 0.39 -6.15
C LEU A 70 -10.41 0.94 -5.09
N THR A 71 -10.66 0.17 -4.03
CA THR A 71 -11.52 0.59 -2.91
C THR A 71 -10.69 0.97 -1.71
N CYS A 72 -11.01 2.12 -1.11
CA CYS A 72 -10.40 2.58 0.14
C CYS A 72 -11.03 1.84 1.32
N LEU A 73 -10.27 0.97 1.95
CA LEU A 73 -10.70 0.22 3.12
C LEU A 73 -10.50 0.99 4.42
N TYR A 74 -9.52 1.88 4.43
CA TYR A 74 -9.16 2.70 5.58
C TYR A 74 -8.45 3.98 5.10
N ALA A 75 -8.83 5.11 5.64
CA ALA A 75 -8.26 6.42 5.31
C ALA A 75 -7.83 7.20 6.56
N GLY A 76 -7.49 6.50 7.64
CA GLY A 76 -7.26 7.09 8.94
C GLY A 76 -8.54 7.31 9.75
N GLU A 77 -8.38 7.40 11.05
CA GLU A 77 -9.42 7.83 12.01
C GLU A 77 -8.83 8.94 12.85
N ASP A 78 -9.66 9.90 13.26
CA ASP A 78 -9.25 11.02 14.11
C ASP A 78 -9.05 10.54 15.57
N PHE A 79 -7.91 9.95 15.84
CA PHE A 79 -7.50 9.59 17.21
C PHE A 79 -6.72 10.72 17.91
N GLY A 80 -6.71 11.94 17.34
CA GLY A 80 -5.93 13.06 17.85
C GLY A 80 -4.41 12.86 17.74
N ARG A 81 -3.94 11.90 16.95
CA ARG A 81 -2.53 11.59 16.75
C ARG A 81 -1.95 12.40 15.59
N LYS A 82 -0.74 12.91 15.80
CA LYS A 82 0.05 13.60 14.75
C LYS A 82 0.91 12.65 13.92
N ASP A 83 0.76 11.35 14.09
CA ASP A 83 1.52 10.36 13.35
C ASP A 83 0.91 10.15 11.97
N ARG A 84 1.64 10.53 10.91
CA ARG A 84 1.19 10.43 9.52
C ARG A 84 0.99 8.99 9.06
N ASN A 85 1.70 8.03 9.66
CA ASN A 85 1.53 6.61 9.33
C ASN A 85 0.11 6.14 9.66
N SER A 86 -0.49 6.68 10.74
CA SER A 86 -1.87 6.37 11.12
C SER A 86 -2.92 6.90 10.12
N HIS A 87 -2.54 7.85 9.27
CA HIS A 87 -3.38 8.40 8.20
C HIS A 87 -3.22 7.66 6.86
N SER A 88 -2.48 6.56 6.83
CA SER A 88 -2.24 5.81 5.60
C SER A 88 -3.54 5.39 4.91
N LEU A 89 -3.66 5.71 3.61
CA LEU A 89 -4.67 5.10 2.76
C LEU A 89 -4.38 3.61 2.61
N VAL A 90 -5.34 2.78 3.00
CA VAL A 90 -5.32 1.35 2.72
C VAL A 90 -6.27 1.06 1.58
N LEU A 91 -5.74 0.53 0.50
CA LEU A 91 -6.49 0.29 -0.73
C LEU A 91 -6.53 -1.20 -1.04
N CYS A 92 -7.71 -1.71 -1.39
CA CYS A 92 -7.86 -3.01 -2.02
C CYS A 92 -8.06 -2.82 -3.51
N GLY A 93 -7.15 -3.39 -4.30
CA GLY A 93 -7.33 -3.51 -5.75
C GLY A 93 -8.00 -4.82 -6.07
N ASP A 94 -9.14 -4.77 -6.76
CA ASP A 94 -9.82 -5.91 -7.36
C ASP A 94 -9.71 -5.84 -8.87
N TYR A 95 -9.11 -6.87 -9.45
CA TYR A 95 -9.08 -7.08 -10.89
C TYR A 95 -9.62 -8.49 -11.21
N LYS A 96 -10.88 -8.57 -11.63
CA LYS A 96 -11.53 -9.85 -11.99
C LYS A 96 -11.53 -10.88 -10.85
N GLY A 97 -11.73 -10.44 -9.61
CA GLY A 97 -11.66 -11.29 -8.43
C GLY A 97 -10.25 -11.61 -7.94
N PHE A 98 -9.23 -11.00 -8.52
CA PHE A 98 -7.87 -11.04 -8.01
C PHE A 98 -7.61 -9.81 -7.13
N HIS A 99 -7.32 -10.04 -5.85
CA HIS A 99 -7.23 -8.96 -4.88
C HIS A 99 -5.79 -8.73 -4.40
N MET A 100 -5.40 -7.46 -4.39
CA MET A 100 -4.14 -6.99 -3.81
C MET A 100 -4.42 -5.87 -2.81
N LEU A 101 -3.81 -5.98 -1.62
CA LEU A 101 -3.93 -4.99 -0.56
C LEU A 101 -2.67 -4.12 -0.50
N PHE A 102 -2.89 -2.80 -0.54
CA PHE A 102 -1.88 -1.77 -0.35
C PHE A 102 -2.11 -1.10 0.97
N THR A 103 -1.17 -1.19 1.89
CA THR A 103 -1.37 -0.85 3.30
C THR A 103 -0.69 0.44 3.74
N GLY A 104 0.03 1.13 2.83
CA GLY A 104 0.87 2.27 3.24
C GLY A 104 1.80 1.87 4.37
N ASP A 105 1.87 2.71 5.39
CA ASP A 105 2.69 2.49 6.58
C ASP A 105 1.85 2.31 7.86
N MET A 106 0.62 1.78 7.70
CA MET A 106 -0.24 1.50 8.84
C MET A 106 0.44 0.57 9.85
N GLY A 107 0.21 0.83 11.15
CA GLY A 107 0.67 -0.01 12.26
C GLY A 107 -0.41 -0.95 12.77
N GLU A 108 -0.09 -1.75 13.80
CA GLU A 108 -0.98 -2.77 14.38
C GLU A 108 -2.32 -2.23 14.88
N GLU A 109 -2.36 -0.97 15.32
CA GLU A 109 -3.61 -0.35 15.78
C GLU A 109 -4.57 -0.11 14.60
N GLN A 110 -4.05 0.37 13.47
CA GLN A 110 -4.82 0.59 12.25
C GLN A 110 -5.23 -0.75 11.61
N GLU A 111 -4.37 -1.76 11.67
CA GLU A 111 -4.70 -3.14 11.27
C GLU A 111 -5.90 -3.67 12.07
N SER A 112 -5.87 -3.47 13.39
CA SER A 112 -6.99 -3.87 14.26
C SER A 112 -8.27 -3.11 13.96
N SER A 113 -8.18 -1.82 13.62
CA SER A 113 -9.32 -1.01 13.19
C SER A 113 -9.90 -1.51 11.86
N LEU A 114 -9.04 -1.81 10.89
CA LEU A 114 -9.44 -2.37 9.60
C LEU A 114 -10.15 -3.73 9.76
N VAL A 115 -9.62 -4.61 10.59
CA VAL A 115 -10.26 -5.91 10.88
C VAL A 115 -11.66 -5.70 11.49
N ARG A 116 -11.80 -4.79 12.45
CA ARG A 116 -13.11 -4.47 13.06
C ARG A 116 -14.08 -3.89 12.03
N LEU A 117 -13.63 -2.98 11.17
CA LEU A 117 -14.48 -2.40 10.11
C LEU A 117 -14.97 -3.47 9.14
N ALA A 118 -14.11 -4.41 8.78
CA ALA A 118 -14.47 -5.52 7.88
C ALA A 118 -15.45 -6.54 8.51
N GLU A 119 -15.56 -6.58 9.84
CA GLU A 119 -16.50 -7.42 10.58
C GLU A 119 -17.86 -6.73 10.81
N GLN A 120 -17.95 -5.42 10.62
CA GLN A 120 -19.19 -4.66 10.77
C GLN A 120 -20.03 -4.72 9.50
N GLU A 121 -21.33 -4.98 9.64
CA GLU A 121 -22.26 -4.94 8.52
C GLU A 121 -22.34 -3.52 7.93
N GLY A 122 -22.15 -3.39 6.63
CA GLY A 122 -22.52 -2.20 5.85
C GLY A 122 -21.38 -1.42 5.19
N ALA A 123 -20.22 -1.24 5.80
CA ALA A 123 -19.20 -0.32 5.25
C ALA A 123 -18.30 -0.97 4.18
N LEU A 124 -18.05 -2.26 4.28
CA LEU A 124 -17.14 -3.01 3.43
C LEU A 124 -17.71 -4.38 3.02
N GLN A 125 -19.05 -4.47 2.87
CA GLN A 125 -19.79 -5.74 2.68
C GLN A 125 -19.30 -6.59 1.50
N ASP A 126 -18.80 -5.94 0.45
CA ASP A 126 -18.34 -6.62 -0.77
C ASP A 126 -16.84 -6.96 -0.73
N ILE A 127 -16.13 -6.56 0.34
CA ILE A 127 -14.70 -6.78 0.44
C ILE A 127 -14.40 -7.84 1.50
N HIS A 128 -14.12 -9.03 1.02
CA HIS A 128 -13.72 -10.13 1.87
C HIS A 128 -12.20 -10.13 2.05
N LEU A 129 -11.71 -9.63 3.19
CA LEU A 129 -10.27 -9.60 3.51
C LEU A 129 -9.60 -10.97 3.33
N ASN A 130 -10.32 -12.05 3.58
CA ASN A 130 -9.84 -13.42 3.39
C ASN A 130 -9.68 -13.85 1.92
N HIS A 131 -10.06 -13.00 0.96
CA HIS A 131 -9.83 -13.22 -0.46
C HIS A 131 -8.60 -12.47 -0.99
N VAL A 132 -7.90 -11.72 -0.15
CA VAL A 132 -6.66 -11.02 -0.56
C VAL A 132 -5.56 -12.04 -0.83
N GLN A 133 -5.05 -12.08 -2.06
CA GLN A 133 -3.98 -12.97 -2.47
C GLN A 133 -2.60 -12.35 -2.25
N ILE A 134 -2.48 -11.03 -2.44
CA ILE A 134 -1.20 -10.31 -2.36
C ILE A 134 -1.29 -9.17 -1.37
N LEU A 135 -0.26 -9.06 -0.54
CA LEU A 135 -0.06 -7.95 0.38
C LEU A 135 1.15 -7.12 -0.06
N LYS A 136 0.98 -5.81 -0.33
CA LYS A 136 2.08 -4.86 -0.20
C LYS A 136 2.27 -4.60 1.29
N THR A 137 3.34 -5.14 1.84
CA THR A 137 3.63 -5.10 3.28
C THR A 137 3.66 -3.66 3.81
N ALA A 138 3.01 -3.44 4.92
CA ALA A 138 2.97 -2.15 5.59
C ALA A 138 4.35 -1.75 6.14
N HIS A 139 4.62 -0.46 6.14
CA HIS A 139 5.76 0.17 6.79
C HIS A 139 7.09 -0.55 6.53
N HIS A 140 7.32 -0.90 5.26
CA HIS A 140 8.54 -1.56 4.78
C HIS A 140 8.90 -2.86 5.52
N GLY A 141 7.93 -3.50 6.18
CA GLY A 141 8.13 -4.66 7.04
C GLY A 141 8.61 -4.31 8.46
N SER A 142 8.19 -3.15 8.99
CA SER A 142 8.41 -2.78 10.39
C SER A 142 7.88 -3.85 11.34
N ARG A 143 8.52 -3.99 12.51
CA ARG A 143 8.05 -4.89 13.58
C ARG A 143 6.67 -4.52 14.13
N THR A 144 6.26 -3.25 13.99
CA THR A 144 4.99 -2.68 14.48
C THR A 144 3.87 -2.77 13.46
N SER A 145 4.04 -3.56 12.40
CA SER A 145 3.04 -3.80 11.36
C SER A 145 2.99 -5.27 10.97
N SER A 146 2.01 -5.66 10.17
CA SER A 146 1.78 -7.04 9.74
C SER A 146 1.63 -8.00 10.93
N SER A 147 0.73 -7.65 11.86
CA SER A 147 0.42 -8.44 13.05
C SER A 147 -0.13 -9.82 12.71
N GLU A 148 0.05 -10.80 13.59
CA GLU A 148 -0.47 -12.16 13.38
C GLU A 148 -2.01 -12.13 13.19
N VAL A 149 -2.72 -11.36 14.01
CA VAL A 149 -4.18 -11.23 13.92
C VAL A 149 -4.62 -10.70 12.55
N PHE A 150 -3.92 -9.70 12.03
CA PHE A 150 -4.20 -9.14 10.72
C PHE A 150 -3.92 -10.15 9.60
N LEU A 151 -2.75 -10.77 9.61
CA LEU A 151 -2.34 -11.75 8.61
C LEU A 151 -3.27 -12.97 8.58
N ASP A 152 -3.73 -13.45 9.75
CA ASP A 152 -4.68 -14.57 9.85
C ASP A 152 -6.02 -14.27 9.16
N ARG A 153 -6.43 -12.99 9.10
CA ARG A 153 -7.67 -12.57 8.44
C ARG A 153 -7.55 -12.49 6.92
N LEU A 154 -6.34 -12.23 6.41
CA LEU A 154 -6.13 -12.00 4.96
C LEU A 154 -5.96 -13.28 4.15
N ARG A 155 -5.40 -14.34 4.71
CA ARG A 155 -5.03 -15.59 4.00
C ARG A 155 -4.16 -15.35 2.76
N ILE A 156 -3.23 -14.41 2.84
CA ILE A 156 -2.36 -14.04 1.73
C ILE A 156 -1.42 -15.17 1.32
N GLN A 157 -1.11 -15.22 0.03
CA GLN A 157 -0.16 -16.17 -0.54
C GLN A 157 1.22 -15.52 -0.75
N LEU A 158 1.24 -14.22 -1.03
CA LEU A 158 2.44 -13.47 -1.37
C LEU A 158 2.46 -12.11 -0.70
N ALA A 159 3.54 -11.82 0.02
CA ALA A 159 3.86 -10.50 0.53
C ALA A 159 4.98 -9.85 -0.31
N VAL A 160 4.81 -8.58 -0.66
CA VAL A 160 5.84 -7.76 -1.30
C VAL A 160 6.34 -6.73 -0.29
N VAL A 161 7.62 -6.83 0.06
CA VAL A 161 8.29 -5.90 0.99
C VAL A 161 9.15 -4.93 0.19
N SER A 162 8.79 -3.64 0.23
CA SER A 162 9.52 -2.58 -0.47
C SER A 162 10.43 -1.86 0.52
N TYR A 163 11.74 -1.92 0.28
CA TYR A 163 12.73 -1.22 1.11
C TYR A 163 14.03 -0.99 0.32
N GLY A 164 14.81 -0.01 0.73
CA GLY A 164 16.14 0.23 0.18
C GLY A 164 17.16 -0.79 0.72
N LYS A 165 18.02 -1.32 -0.14
CA LYS A 165 19.03 -2.34 0.22
C LYS A 165 19.91 -1.92 1.42
N GLU A 166 20.21 -0.63 1.53
CA GLU A 166 21.07 -0.05 2.56
C GLU A 166 20.28 0.84 3.52
N ASN A 167 19.01 0.47 3.82
CA ASN A 167 18.22 1.27 4.75
C ASN A 167 18.78 1.19 6.18
N SER A 168 18.75 2.33 6.88
CA SER A 168 19.22 2.45 8.26
C SER A 168 18.20 2.05 9.33
N TYR A 169 16.96 1.77 8.91
CA TYR A 169 15.84 1.47 9.83
C TYR A 169 15.81 0.00 10.27
N GLY A 170 16.61 -0.87 9.64
CA GLY A 170 16.60 -2.29 9.92
C GLY A 170 15.36 -3.01 9.37
N HIS A 171 14.72 -2.45 8.34
CA HIS A 171 13.59 -3.06 7.67
C HIS A 171 14.02 -3.96 6.51
N PRO A 172 13.32 -5.09 6.26
CA PRO A 172 12.24 -5.63 7.10
C PRO A 172 12.77 -6.20 8.42
N SER A 173 11.97 -6.09 9.48
CA SER A 173 12.35 -6.62 10.77
C SER A 173 12.34 -8.15 10.79
N PRO A 174 13.24 -8.79 11.55
CA PRO A 174 13.23 -10.25 11.69
C PRO A 174 11.90 -10.79 12.20
N GLU A 175 11.21 -10.06 13.07
CA GLU A 175 9.93 -10.44 13.65
C GLU A 175 8.83 -10.51 12.58
N THR A 176 8.77 -9.53 11.69
CA THR A 176 7.80 -9.52 10.59
C THR A 176 8.08 -10.63 9.59
N MET A 177 9.34 -10.86 9.25
CA MET A 177 9.73 -11.96 8.36
C MET A 177 9.42 -13.33 8.97
N GLU A 178 9.58 -13.48 10.29
CA GLU A 178 9.23 -14.72 10.98
C GLU A 178 7.70 -14.95 11.01
N ARG A 179 6.88 -13.90 11.17
CA ARG A 179 5.41 -14.00 11.05
C ARG A 179 5.01 -14.52 9.67
N PHE A 180 5.57 -13.96 8.59
CA PHE A 180 5.31 -14.47 7.23
C PHE A 180 5.73 -15.94 7.07
N ARG A 181 6.90 -16.29 7.57
CA ARG A 181 7.39 -17.67 7.50
C ARG A 181 6.49 -18.66 8.22
N ARG A 182 6.02 -18.33 9.43
CA ARG A 182 5.12 -19.19 10.22
C ARG A 182 3.79 -19.44 9.53
N GLN A 183 3.30 -18.44 8.81
CA GLN A 183 2.04 -18.54 8.06
C GLN A 183 2.21 -19.10 6.64
N GLY A 184 3.42 -19.49 6.26
CA GLY A 184 3.69 -20.03 4.92
C GLY A 184 3.54 -19.02 3.79
N ILE A 185 3.63 -17.72 4.08
CA ILE A 185 3.50 -16.64 3.12
C ILE A 185 4.82 -16.50 2.35
N ALA A 186 4.75 -16.58 1.02
CA ALA A 186 5.88 -16.28 0.17
C ALA A 186 6.23 -14.79 0.24
N VAL A 187 7.53 -14.45 0.22
CA VAL A 187 7.97 -13.06 0.33
C VAL A 187 8.86 -12.67 -0.83
N LEU A 188 8.55 -11.53 -1.44
CA LEU A 188 9.41 -10.85 -2.42
C LEU A 188 9.91 -9.52 -1.84
N GLU A 189 11.22 -9.34 -1.90
CA GLU A 189 11.90 -8.19 -1.27
C GLU A 189 12.60 -7.34 -2.32
N THR A 190 12.23 -6.05 -2.44
CA THR A 190 12.85 -5.14 -3.43
C THR A 190 14.33 -4.90 -3.14
N GLY A 191 14.75 -4.87 -1.88
CA GLY A 191 16.15 -4.71 -1.50
C GLY A 191 17.07 -5.86 -1.98
N LYS A 192 16.49 -7.05 -2.22
CA LYS A 192 17.22 -8.23 -2.73
C LYS A 192 17.03 -8.43 -4.24
N LYS A 193 15.86 -8.11 -4.77
CA LYS A 193 15.44 -8.45 -6.13
C LYS A 193 15.33 -7.25 -7.07
N GLY A 194 15.57 -6.04 -6.58
CA GLY A 194 15.35 -4.82 -7.35
C GLY A 194 13.87 -4.58 -7.61
N ALA A 195 13.51 -4.01 -8.74
CA ALA A 195 12.12 -3.79 -9.12
C ALA A 195 11.38 -5.13 -9.26
N ILE A 196 10.18 -5.21 -8.68
CA ILE A 196 9.30 -6.38 -8.75
C ILE A 196 8.06 -5.99 -9.54
N THR A 197 7.81 -6.72 -10.63
CA THR A 197 6.62 -6.56 -11.47
C THR A 197 5.69 -7.74 -11.27
N LEU A 198 4.46 -7.45 -10.89
CA LEU A 198 3.37 -8.43 -10.80
C LEU A 198 2.39 -8.20 -11.96
N LYS A 199 2.08 -9.24 -12.71
CA LYS A 199 1.09 -9.20 -13.80
C LYS A 199 0.05 -10.28 -13.59
N THR A 200 -1.22 -9.89 -13.58
CA THR A 200 -2.34 -10.83 -13.46
C THR A 200 -3.35 -10.63 -14.60
N ASN A 201 -4.04 -11.71 -14.94
CA ASN A 201 -5.22 -11.70 -15.81
C ASN A 201 -6.51 -12.01 -15.04
N GLY A 202 -6.45 -11.98 -13.68
CA GLY A 202 -7.55 -12.34 -12.78
C GLY A 202 -7.49 -13.79 -12.28
N THR A 203 -6.83 -14.70 -12.99
CA THR A 203 -6.77 -16.14 -12.63
C THR A 203 -5.34 -16.64 -12.41
N SER A 204 -4.36 -15.98 -12.98
CA SER A 204 -2.94 -16.34 -12.86
C SER A 204 -2.11 -15.11 -12.51
N LEU A 205 -1.00 -15.33 -11.82
CA LEU A 205 -0.02 -14.32 -11.47
C LEU A 205 1.31 -14.66 -12.11
N ARG A 206 1.91 -13.68 -12.80
CA ARG A 206 3.31 -13.73 -13.25
C ARG A 206 4.11 -12.74 -12.45
N VAL A 207 5.25 -13.19 -11.94
CA VAL A 207 6.20 -12.39 -11.18
C VAL A 207 7.47 -12.24 -12.00
N HIS A 208 7.95 -11.00 -12.12
CA HIS A 208 9.25 -10.69 -12.70
C HIS A 208 10.02 -9.81 -11.73
N ALA A 209 11.25 -10.17 -11.45
CA ALA A 209 12.19 -9.41 -10.63
C ALA A 209 13.34 -8.90 -11.48
N PHE A 210 13.74 -7.63 -11.31
CA PHE A 210 14.80 -7.01 -12.12
C PHE A 210 16.16 -7.67 -11.90
N LEU A 211 16.48 -8.02 -10.64
CA LEU A 211 17.64 -8.82 -10.29
C LEU A 211 17.19 -10.28 -10.15
N GLU A 212 17.25 -11.02 -11.24
CA GLU A 212 17.10 -12.48 -11.18
C GLU A 212 18.34 -13.07 -10.50
N GLU A 213 18.13 -13.98 -9.55
CA GLU A 213 19.22 -14.81 -9.08
C GLU A 213 19.74 -15.58 -10.29
N LYS A 214 20.99 -15.30 -10.70
CA LYS A 214 21.69 -16.18 -11.65
C LYS A 214 21.63 -17.56 -11.03
N SER A 215 20.80 -18.44 -11.57
CA SER A 215 20.80 -19.86 -11.21
C SER A 215 22.24 -20.32 -11.30
N ARG A 216 22.83 -20.67 -10.17
CA ARG A 216 24.11 -21.35 -10.16
C ARG A 216 23.88 -22.67 -10.90
N GLN A 217 24.19 -22.68 -12.17
CA GLN A 217 24.47 -23.93 -12.90
C GLN A 217 25.75 -24.49 -12.27
N ASN A 218 25.59 -25.45 -11.40
CA ASN A 218 26.63 -26.41 -11.05
C ASN A 218 26.42 -27.65 -11.88
#